data_afa6fe297f89ec2549e5c509164a2843
#
_entry.id   afa6fe297f89ec2549e5c509164a2843
#
_cell.length_a   1.000
_cell.length_b   1.000
_cell.length_c   1.000
_cell.angle_alpha   90.00
_cell.angle_beta   90.00
_cell.angle_gamma   90.00
#
_symmetry.space_group_name_H-M   'P 1'
#
loop_
_entity.id
_entity.type
_entity.pdbx_description
1 polymer ?
#
loop_
_entity_poly.entity_id
_entity_poly.type
_entity_poly.pdbx_seq_one_letter_code
_entity_poly.pdbx_strand_id
1 'polypeptide(L)'
;VSVTHHHIPDSMLAAYAAGNLPHAFSVVVATHVSMCAISRAALGAHQAVGGAVLETQDAVPVSEGLKCDLLARLDDPIDLPAAPAPRDGIYPGPVVEALKGRAPKWKRLGMGVCQDILFADKEGSLRLLYIPPEQAVPDHGHNGLEMTLVLQGSFSDETGQFGVGDVEIADESLEHTPIADPGEPCICLAATDAPLRFRALTPRLLQPLFRI
;
A
#
# COMPACT_ATOMS: atom_id res chain seq x y z
N VAL A 1 -7.35 -12.18 15.94
CA VAL A 1 -6.98 -10.87 15.36
C VAL A 1 -5.50 -10.71 15.63
N SER A 2 -4.66 -10.73 14.59
CA SER A 2 -3.23 -10.45 14.72
C SER A 2 -3.06 -9.03 15.29
N VAL A 3 -2.14 -8.88 16.25
CA VAL A 3 -1.79 -7.57 16.79
C VAL A 3 -0.71 -7.00 15.87
N THR A 4 -0.98 -5.84 15.28
CA THR A 4 0.01 -5.12 14.47
C THR A 4 1.07 -4.51 15.38
N HIS A 5 2.34 -4.76 15.09
CA HIS A 5 3.48 -4.26 15.86
C HIS A 5 4.24 -3.13 15.15
N HIS A 6 4.28 -3.16 13.82
CA HIS A 6 4.98 -2.19 12.98
C HIS A 6 3.97 -1.32 12.24
N HIS A 7 3.90 -0.05 12.65
CA HIS A 7 2.92 0.92 12.16
C HIS A 7 3.54 1.88 11.15
N ILE A 8 2.69 2.49 10.33
CA ILE A 8 3.09 3.58 9.44
C ILE A 8 3.49 4.79 10.29
N PRO A 9 4.64 5.42 10.02
CA PRO A 9 5.08 6.63 10.71
C PRO A 9 4.08 7.77 10.60
N ASP A 10 4.00 8.57 11.65
CA ASP A 10 3.07 9.69 11.76
C ASP A 10 3.24 10.72 10.63
N SER A 11 4.49 10.96 10.18
CA SER A 11 4.80 11.83 9.04
C SER A 11 4.17 11.34 7.73
N MET A 12 4.11 10.02 7.50
CA MET A 12 3.48 9.44 6.31
C MET A 12 1.96 9.47 6.41
N LEU A 13 1.38 9.26 7.61
CA LEU A 13 -0.06 9.42 7.83
C LEU A 13 -0.48 10.87 7.60
N ALA A 14 0.32 11.84 8.03
CA ALA A 14 0.09 13.26 7.79
C ALA A 14 0.16 13.60 6.29
N ALA A 15 1.18 13.08 5.57
CA ALA A 15 1.32 13.27 4.13
C ALA A 15 0.15 12.64 3.37
N TYR A 16 -0.32 11.44 3.80
CA TYR A 16 -1.49 10.79 3.24
C TYR A 16 -2.76 11.62 3.47
N ALA A 17 -2.98 12.13 4.70
CA ALA A 17 -4.12 13.00 5.02
C ALA A 17 -4.15 14.28 4.18
N ALA A 18 -2.96 14.81 3.85
CA ALA A 18 -2.80 16.00 3.00
C ALA A 18 -2.86 15.72 1.48
N GLY A 19 -2.96 14.44 1.07
CA GLY A 19 -2.96 14.06 -0.35
C GLY A 19 -1.61 14.19 -1.05
N ASN A 20 -0.50 14.19 -0.29
CA ASN A 20 0.85 14.45 -0.79
C ASN A 20 1.70 13.17 -0.98
N LEU A 21 1.12 11.98 -0.77
CA LEU A 21 1.82 10.73 -1.06
C LEU A 21 1.61 10.30 -2.53
N PRO A 22 2.64 9.78 -3.20
CA PRO A 22 2.47 9.10 -4.48
C PRO A 22 1.45 7.97 -4.40
N HIS A 23 0.76 7.70 -5.51
CA HIS A 23 -0.38 6.77 -5.53
C HIS A 23 -0.04 5.37 -4.99
N ALA A 24 1.13 4.82 -5.35
CA ALA A 24 1.55 3.48 -4.89
C ALA A 24 1.60 3.41 -3.35
N PHE A 25 2.23 4.39 -2.70
CA PHE A 25 2.32 4.48 -1.24
C PHE A 25 0.96 4.76 -0.60
N SER A 26 0.13 5.60 -1.22
CA SER A 26 -1.22 5.88 -0.76
C SER A 26 -2.07 4.62 -0.65
N VAL A 27 -1.95 3.67 -1.59
CA VAL A 27 -2.67 2.39 -1.53
C VAL A 27 -2.17 1.52 -0.38
N VAL A 28 -0.85 1.47 -0.12
CA VAL A 28 -0.30 0.74 1.04
C VAL A 28 -0.81 1.35 2.35
N VAL A 29 -0.78 2.69 2.49
CA VAL A 29 -1.30 3.39 3.68
C VAL A 29 -2.79 3.10 3.86
N ALA A 30 -3.61 3.25 2.82
CA ALA A 30 -5.05 2.96 2.86
C ALA A 30 -5.32 1.51 3.29
N THR A 31 -4.52 0.56 2.78
CA THR A 31 -4.64 -0.86 3.12
C THR A 31 -4.30 -1.08 4.59
N HIS A 32 -3.16 -0.59 5.08
CA HIS A 32 -2.77 -0.71 6.48
C HIS A 32 -3.81 -0.07 7.43
N VAL A 33 -4.26 1.14 7.15
CA VAL A 33 -5.28 1.84 7.94
C VAL A 33 -6.59 1.06 8.00
N SER A 34 -6.95 0.32 6.94
CA SER A 34 -8.12 -0.56 6.96
C SER A 34 -7.97 -1.75 7.93
N MET A 35 -6.71 -2.18 8.20
CA MET A 35 -6.38 -3.32 9.06
C MET A 35 -6.00 -2.91 10.49
N CYS A 36 -5.43 -1.71 10.70
CA CYS A 36 -4.89 -1.24 11.96
C CYS A 36 -5.73 -0.10 12.58
N ALA A 37 -6.33 -0.37 13.75
CA ALA A 37 -7.14 0.62 14.45
C ALA A 37 -6.32 1.80 14.99
N ILE A 38 -5.05 1.57 15.40
CA ILE A 38 -4.15 2.60 15.91
C ILE A 38 -3.83 3.61 14.81
N SER A 39 -3.35 3.14 13.66
CA SER A 39 -3.03 4.01 12.52
C SER A 39 -4.27 4.71 11.96
N ARG A 40 -5.44 4.06 12.01
CA ARG A 40 -6.73 4.69 11.64
C ARG A 40 -7.08 5.85 12.56
N ALA A 41 -6.89 5.70 13.89
CA ALA A 41 -7.14 6.77 14.85
C ALA A 41 -6.16 7.94 14.65
N ALA A 42 -4.87 7.66 14.42
CA ALA A 42 -3.86 8.67 14.13
C ALA A 42 -4.19 9.45 12.84
N LEU A 43 -4.58 8.74 11.76
CA LEU A 43 -5.03 9.38 10.53
C LEU A 43 -6.23 10.31 10.77
N GLY A 44 -7.21 9.87 11.59
CA GLY A 44 -8.36 10.71 11.95
C GLY A 44 -7.94 12.01 12.66
N ALA A 45 -6.90 11.96 13.50
CA ALA A 45 -6.36 13.18 14.14
C ALA A 45 -5.75 14.15 13.11
N HIS A 46 -4.97 13.66 12.13
CA HIS A 46 -4.44 14.50 11.04
C HIS A 46 -5.55 15.11 10.18
N GLN A 47 -6.58 14.34 9.87
CA GLN A 47 -7.75 14.84 9.13
C GLN A 47 -8.50 15.94 9.91
N ALA A 48 -8.63 15.80 11.24
CA ALA A 48 -9.23 16.83 12.08
C ALA A 48 -8.43 18.13 12.07
N VAL A 49 -7.08 18.05 12.09
CA VAL A 49 -6.21 19.21 11.93
C VAL A 49 -6.44 19.89 10.56
N GLY A 50 -6.50 19.10 9.48
CA GLY A 50 -6.81 19.62 8.14
C GLY A 50 -8.17 20.30 8.09
N GLY A 51 -9.19 19.75 8.73
CA GLY A 51 -10.51 20.36 8.89
C GLY A 51 -10.47 21.72 9.62
N ALA A 52 -9.73 21.78 10.74
CA ALA A 52 -9.56 23.03 11.49
C ALA A 52 -8.86 24.11 10.64
N VAL A 53 -7.84 23.74 9.86
CA VAL A 53 -7.17 24.67 8.93
C VAL A 53 -8.15 25.16 7.84
N LEU A 54 -8.98 24.26 7.30
CA LEU A 54 -10.00 24.64 6.30
C LEU A 54 -11.00 25.67 6.86
N GLU A 55 -11.44 25.51 8.10
CA GLU A 55 -12.36 26.44 8.77
C GLU A 55 -11.77 27.85 8.97
N THR A 56 -10.44 28.01 8.92
CA THR A 56 -9.79 29.32 9.04
C THR A 56 -9.70 30.06 7.70
N GLN A 57 -10.05 29.42 6.59
CA GLN A 57 -9.98 30.04 5.26
C GLN A 57 -11.15 30.98 5.03
N ASP A 58 -10.89 32.09 4.31
CA ASP A 58 -11.93 33.03 3.91
C ASP A 58 -12.95 32.36 2.99
N ALA A 59 -14.23 32.61 3.25
CA ALA A 59 -15.30 32.08 2.42
C ALA A 59 -15.28 32.72 1.04
N VAL A 60 -15.36 31.91 -0.01
CA VAL A 60 -15.54 32.39 -1.38
C VAL A 60 -17.04 32.36 -1.73
N PRO A 61 -17.63 33.46 -2.21
CA PRO A 61 -19.04 33.46 -2.57
C PRO A 61 -19.31 32.50 -3.72
N VAL A 62 -20.39 31.77 -3.59
CA VAL A 62 -20.93 30.87 -4.64
C VAL A 62 -22.08 31.58 -5.36
N SER A 63 -22.50 31.07 -6.54
CA SER A 63 -23.64 31.64 -7.27
C SER A 63 -24.93 31.59 -6.43
N GLU A 64 -25.79 32.63 -6.56
CA GLU A 64 -27.03 32.71 -5.77
C GLU A 64 -27.97 31.51 -5.98
N GLY A 65 -27.98 30.93 -7.19
CA GLY A 65 -28.81 29.76 -7.52
C GLY A 65 -28.28 28.41 -7.03
N LEU A 66 -26.98 28.29 -6.70
CA LEU A 66 -26.30 26.99 -6.45
C LEU A 66 -27.03 26.12 -5.40
N LYS A 67 -27.52 26.74 -4.31
CA LYS A 67 -28.25 26.01 -3.27
C LYS A 67 -29.54 25.43 -3.79
N CYS A 68 -30.33 26.22 -4.52
CA CYS A 68 -31.59 25.77 -5.09
C CYS A 68 -31.38 24.69 -6.14
N ASP A 69 -30.36 24.85 -7.00
CA ASP A 69 -30.03 23.89 -8.03
C ASP A 69 -29.57 22.53 -7.43
N LEU A 70 -28.76 22.56 -6.36
CA LEU A 70 -28.36 21.35 -5.65
C LEU A 70 -29.53 20.67 -4.96
N LEU A 71 -30.41 21.43 -4.29
CA LEU A 71 -31.59 20.88 -3.62
C LEU A 71 -32.58 20.28 -4.62
N ALA A 72 -32.75 20.91 -5.80
CA ALA A 72 -33.62 20.39 -6.86
C ALA A 72 -33.11 19.04 -7.43
N ARG A 73 -31.81 18.76 -7.33
CA ARG A 73 -31.20 17.50 -7.81
C ARG A 73 -31.17 16.38 -6.78
N LEU A 74 -31.64 16.59 -5.55
CA LEU A 74 -31.64 15.53 -4.53
C LEU A 74 -32.55 14.35 -4.90
N ASP A 75 -33.58 14.60 -5.70
CA ASP A 75 -34.53 13.57 -6.17
C ASP A 75 -34.14 12.98 -7.54
N ASP A 76 -33.03 13.45 -8.15
CA ASP A 76 -32.53 12.89 -9.39
C ASP A 76 -32.17 11.40 -9.18
N PRO A 77 -32.43 10.51 -10.16
CA PRO A 77 -31.99 9.13 -10.09
C PRO A 77 -30.46 9.06 -9.92
N ILE A 78 -30.02 8.42 -8.84
CA ILE A 78 -28.59 8.19 -8.62
C ILE A 78 -28.21 6.90 -9.33
N ASP A 79 -27.34 7.00 -10.33
CA ASP A 79 -26.68 5.85 -10.93
C ASP A 79 -25.62 5.34 -9.93
N LEU A 80 -26.08 4.51 -8.99
CA LEU A 80 -25.19 3.91 -7.98
C LEU A 80 -24.25 2.92 -8.69
N PRO A 81 -22.94 3.06 -8.50
CA PRO A 81 -22.03 2.02 -8.97
C PRO A 81 -22.43 0.67 -8.38
N ALA A 82 -22.29 -0.39 -9.15
CA ALA A 82 -22.59 -1.74 -8.69
C ALA A 82 -21.92 -1.97 -7.33
N ALA A 83 -22.70 -2.60 -6.41
CA ALA A 83 -22.14 -2.95 -5.10
C ALA A 83 -20.81 -3.66 -5.26
N PRO A 84 -19.78 -3.29 -4.50
CA PRO A 84 -18.48 -3.97 -4.59
C PRO A 84 -18.70 -5.47 -4.38
N ALA A 85 -18.00 -6.26 -5.19
CA ALA A 85 -18.04 -7.72 -5.08
C ALA A 85 -17.77 -8.16 -3.63
N PRO A 86 -18.36 -9.27 -3.16
CA PRO A 86 -18.09 -9.81 -1.83
C PRO A 86 -16.57 -9.93 -1.63
N ARG A 87 -16.11 -9.46 -0.47
CA ARG A 87 -14.69 -9.51 -0.11
C ARG A 87 -14.40 -10.91 0.44
N ASP A 88 -14.14 -11.86 -0.45
CA ASP A 88 -13.65 -13.17 -0.07
C ASP A 88 -12.11 -13.19 -0.15
N GLY A 89 -11.48 -13.68 0.92
CA GLY A 89 -10.02 -13.91 0.97
C GLY A 89 -9.23 -12.87 1.76
N ILE A 90 -7.91 -12.91 1.55
CA ILE A 90 -6.91 -12.16 2.32
C ILE A 90 -6.74 -10.70 1.90
N TYR A 91 -7.38 -10.26 0.80
CA TYR A 91 -7.16 -8.93 0.23
C TYR A 91 -8.11 -7.89 0.82
N PRO A 92 -7.60 -6.87 1.57
CA PRO A 92 -8.40 -5.74 2.02
C PRO A 92 -8.95 -4.90 0.86
N GLY A 93 -9.96 -4.09 1.16
CA GLY A 93 -10.67 -3.29 0.15
C GLY A 93 -9.79 -2.53 -0.83
N PRO A 94 -8.77 -1.75 -0.38
CA PRO A 94 -7.90 -1.01 -1.29
C PRO A 94 -7.10 -1.92 -2.24
N VAL A 95 -6.73 -3.13 -1.80
CA VAL A 95 -6.06 -4.12 -2.68
C VAL A 95 -7.04 -4.69 -3.71
N VAL A 96 -8.28 -5.00 -3.31
CA VAL A 96 -9.32 -5.46 -4.25
C VAL A 96 -9.61 -4.40 -5.31
N GLU A 97 -9.63 -3.13 -4.92
CA GLU A 97 -9.80 -2.00 -5.84
C GLU A 97 -8.61 -1.89 -6.81
N ALA A 98 -7.36 -1.96 -6.31
CA ALA A 98 -6.16 -1.96 -7.14
C ALA A 98 -6.11 -3.16 -8.11
N LEU A 99 -6.61 -4.32 -7.69
CA LEU A 99 -6.81 -5.49 -8.54
C LEU A 99 -7.96 -5.31 -9.55
N LYS A 100 -8.79 -4.27 -9.42
CA LYS A 100 -10.00 -4.06 -10.23
C LYS A 100 -10.94 -5.28 -10.18
N GLY A 101 -11.06 -5.91 -9.02
CA GLY A 101 -11.89 -7.09 -8.77
C GLY A 101 -11.41 -8.39 -9.40
N ARG A 102 -10.24 -8.41 -10.06
CA ARG A 102 -9.64 -9.64 -10.62
C ARG A 102 -8.79 -10.38 -9.60
N ALA A 103 -8.58 -11.67 -9.82
CA ALA A 103 -7.53 -12.41 -9.11
C ALA A 103 -6.12 -11.92 -9.51
N PRO A 104 -5.11 -12.04 -8.63
CA PRO A 104 -3.73 -11.74 -8.96
C PRO A 104 -3.23 -12.54 -10.17
N LYS A 105 -2.51 -11.88 -11.07
CA LYS A 105 -1.84 -12.49 -12.24
C LYS A 105 -0.38 -12.75 -11.91
N TRP A 106 -0.13 -13.83 -11.21
CA TRP A 106 1.19 -14.18 -10.72
C TRP A 106 2.21 -14.42 -11.85
N LYS A 107 3.26 -13.60 -11.90
CA LYS A 107 4.42 -13.78 -12.76
C LYS A 107 5.58 -14.29 -11.91
N ARG A 108 6.19 -15.42 -12.28
CA ARG A 108 7.33 -16.01 -11.57
C ARG A 108 8.57 -15.14 -11.73
N LEU A 109 9.27 -14.90 -10.61
CA LEU A 109 10.55 -14.20 -10.54
C LEU A 109 11.74 -15.18 -10.41
N GLY A 110 11.50 -16.37 -9.92
CA GLY A 110 12.48 -17.41 -9.63
C GLY A 110 12.29 -17.98 -8.22
N MET A 111 12.85 -19.14 -7.94
CA MET A 111 12.82 -19.78 -6.62
C MET A 111 11.41 -19.89 -5.99
N GLY A 112 10.38 -19.98 -6.80
CA GLY A 112 8.98 -20.01 -6.34
C GLY A 112 8.37 -18.64 -6.04
N VAL A 113 9.16 -17.57 -5.96
CA VAL A 113 8.68 -16.20 -5.75
C VAL A 113 7.93 -15.72 -6.99
N CYS A 114 6.78 -15.08 -6.76
CA CYS A 114 5.95 -14.50 -7.81
C CYS A 114 5.56 -13.06 -7.49
N GLN A 115 5.25 -12.29 -8.52
CA GLN A 115 4.69 -10.94 -8.38
C GLN A 115 3.49 -10.71 -9.30
N ASP A 116 2.64 -9.76 -8.92
CA ASP A 116 1.67 -9.11 -9.80
C ASP A 116 1.83 -7.60 -9.66
N ILE A 117 2.24 -6.91 -10.74
CA ILE A 117 2.36 -5.46 -10.76
C ILE A 117 0.96 -4.88 -10.97
N LEU A 118 0.41 -4.23 -9.94
CA LEU A 118 -0.91 -3.64 -9.95
C LEU A 118 -0.91 -2.27 -10.63
N PHE A 119 0.17 -1.53 -10.42
CA PHE A 119 0.37 -0.17 -10.92
C PHE A 119 1.86 0.13 -11.08
N ALA A 120 2.23 0.92 -12.10
CA ALA A 120 3.58 1.43 -12.25
C ALA A 120 3.58 2.67 -13.15
N ASP A 121 4.18 3.76 -12.66
CA ASP A 121 4.41 5.00 -13.41
C ASP A 121 5.79 5.59 -13.07
N LYS A 122 5.98 6.88 -13.36
CA LYS A 122 7.23 7.61 -13.06
C LYS A 122 7.44 7.92 -11.57
N GLU A 123 6.38 7.86 -10.76
CA GLU A 123 6.39 8.16 -9.33
C GLU A 123 6.54 6.91 -8.46
N GLY A 124 6.48 5.73 -9.08
CA GLY A 124 6.69 4.47 -8.38
C GLY A 124 5.87 3.31 -8.91
N SER A 125 5.93 2.20 -8.19
CA SER A 125 5.18 1.00 -8.51
C SER A 125 4.54 0.38 -7.29
N LEU A 126 3.39 -0.27 -7.51
CA LEU A 126 2.67 -1.07 -6.52
C LEU A 126 2.57 -2.50 -7.03
N ARG A 127 2.92 -3.46 -6.19
CA ARG A 127 2.90 -4.88 -6.55
C ARG A 127 2.45 -5.76 -5.40
N LEU A 128 1.86 -6.89 -5.72
CA LEU A 128 1.74 -8.02 -4.82
C LEU A 128 2.96 -8.92 -5.00
N LEU A 129 3.49 -9.40 -3.88
CA LEU A 129 4.56 -10.41 -3.82
C LEU A 129 4.00 -11.67 -3.16
N TYR A 130 4.32 -12.83 -3.72
CA TYR A 130 4.08 -14.14 -3.15
C TYR A 130 5.44 -14.80 -2.93
N ILE A 131 5.74 -15.14 -1.69
CA ILE A 131 7.01 -15.74 -1.27
C ILE A 131 6.68 -17.06 -0.59
N PRO A 132 7.17 -18.21 -1.12
CA PRO A 132 6.96 -19.51 -0.46
C PRO A 132 7.56 -19.52 0.96
N PRO A 133 7.03 -20.35 1.87
CA PRO A 133 7.61 -20.51 3.20
C PRO A 133 9.10 -20.84 3.12
N GLU A 134 9.89 -20.31 4.06
CA GLU A 134 11.34 -20.49 4.20
C GLU A 134 12.16 -20.02 2.98
N GLN A 135 11.54 -19.33 2.03
CA GLN A 135 12.21 -18.78 0.86
C GLN A 135 12.75 -17.39 1.16
N ALA A 136 14.06 -17.22 0.94
CA ALA A 136 14.69 -15.90 0.98
C ALA A 136 14.43 -15.12 -0.33
N VAL A 137 14.18 -13.84 -0.20
CA VAL A 137 14.33 -12.86 -1.30
C VAL A 137 15.83 -12.52 -1.40
N PRO A 138 16.41 -12.45 -2.61
CA PRO A 138 17.83 -12.11 -2.75
C PRO A 138 18.21 -10.84 -2.00
N ASP A 139 19.40 -10.83 -1.36
CA ASP A 139 19.98 -9.66 -0.69
C ASP A 139 19.92 -8.43 -1.61
N HIS A 140 19.31 -7.37 -1.11
CA HIS A 140 19.12 -6.14 -1.85
C HIS A 140 19.09 -4.92 -0.92
N GLY A 141 19.39 -3.78 -1.51
CA GLY A 141 19.19 -2.47 -0.92
C GLY A 141 18.25 -1.65 -1.81
N HIS A 142 18.02 -0.44 -1.40
CA HIS A 142 17.07 0.45 -2.05
C HIS A 142 17.80 1.67 -2.63
N ASN A 143 17.30 2.23 -3.75
CA ASN A 143 17.73 3.51 -4.30
C ASN A 143 16.73 4.64 -3.98
N GLY A 144 15.72 4.32 -3.18
CA GLY A 144 14.65 5.20 -2.73
C GLY A 144 13.89 4.54 -1.58
N LEU A 145 12.62 4.84 -1.48
CA LEU A 145 11.74 4.33 -0.44
C LEU A 145 11.00 3.08 -0.89
N GLU A 146 10.92 2.09 0.00
CA GLU A 146 10.02 0.94 -0.13
C GLU A 146 9.12 0.83 1.10
N MET A 147 7.85 0.51 0.88
CA MET A 147 6.89 0.13 1.93
C MET A 147 6.34 -1.24 1.62
N THR A 148 6.55 -2.20 2.51
CA THR A 148 6.07 -3.57 2.39
C THR A 148 5.10 -3.92 3.52
N LEU A 149 3.81 -4.09 3.18
CA LEU A 149 2.72 -4.49 4.08
C LEU A 149 2.42 -5.98 3.95
N VAL A 150 2.44 -6.70 5.06
CA VAL A 150 2.09 -8.13 5.07
C VAL A 150 0.58 -8.32 5.06
N LEU A 151 0.08 -9.11 4.12
CA LEU A 151 -1.33 -9.47 3.97
C LEU A 151 -1.64 -10.91 4.42
N GLN A 152 -0.67 -11.81 4.32
CA GLN A 152 -0.73 -13.21 4.76
C GLN A 152 0.65 -13.70 5.15
N GLY A 153 0.71 -14.63 6.11
CA GLY A 153 1.96 -15.20 6.61
C GLY A 153 2.80 -14.18 7.36
N SER A 154 4.10 -14.33 7.29
CA SER A 154 5.07 -13.42 7.89
C SER A 154 6.43 -13.56 7.20
N PHE A 155 7.31 -12.61 7.44
CA PHE A 155 8.72 -12.68 7.08
C PHE A 155 9.59 -12.10 8.19
N SER A 156 10.84 -12.48 8.19
CA SER A 156 11.86 -11.94 9.10
C SER A 156 13.08 -11.51 8.30
N ASP A 157 13.73 -10.45 8.78
CA ASP A 157 15.01 -9.97 8.28
C ASP A 157 15.87 -9.40 9.41
N GLU A 158 16.91 -8.63 9.09
CA GLU A 158 17.83 -8.03 10.04
C GLU A 158 17.18 -6.97 10.93
N THR A 159 16.02 -6.41 10.51
CA THR A 159 15.30 -5.34 11.23
C THR A 159 14.23 -5.88 12.17
N GLY A 160 13.74 -7.09 11.93
CA GLY A 160 12.72 -7.70 12.78
C GLY A 160 11.90 -8.79 12.12
N GLN A 161 10.75 -9.07 12.73
CA GLN A 161 9.74 -9.99 12.21
C GLN A 161 8.45 -9.22 11.93
N PHE A 162 7.90 -9.43 10.74
CA PHE A 162 6.71 -8.72 10.25
C PHE A 162 5.59 -9.73 9.96
N GLY A 163 4.49 -9.58 10.68
CA GLY A 163 3.28 -10.39 10.53
C GLY A 163 2.15 -9.64 9.84
N VAL A 164 0.99 -10.29 9.70
CA VAL A 164 -0.18 -9.71 9.02
C VAL A 164 -0.58 -8.37 9.64
N GLY A 165 -0.60 -7.34 8.81
CA GLY A 165 -0.89 -5.96 9.17
C GLY A 165 0.34 -5.11 9.47
N ASP A 166 1.53 -5.71 9.66
CA ASP A 166 2.78 -4.98 9.86
C ASP A 166 3.29 -4.37 8.55
N VAL A 167 3.92 -3.21 8.67
CA VAL A 167 4.56 -2.50 7.57
C VAL A 167 6.05 -2.37 7.84
N GLU A 168 6.87 -2.88 6.93
CA GLU A 168 8.28 -2.54 6.85
C GLU A 168 8.47 -1.29 5.99
N ILE A 169 9.36 -0.40 6.40
CA ILE A 169 9.77 0.77 5.63
C ILE A 169 11.27 0.71 5.46
N ALA A 170 11.71 0.59 4.23
CA ALA A 170 13.09 0.51 3.84
C ALA A 170 13.49 1.72 2.99
N ASP A 171 14.63 2.31 3.29
CA ASP A 171 15.22 3.41 2.55
C ASP A 171 16.62 3.05 2.04
N GLU A 172 17.35 4.02 1.50
CA GLU A 172 18.69 3.82 0.94
C GLU A 172 19.73 3.28 1.95
N SER A 173 19.47 3.40 3.24
CA SER A 173 20.35 2.95 4.31
C SER A 173 20.19 1.47 4.65
N LEU A 174 19.04 0.87 4.29
CA LEU A 174 18.75 -0.52 4.59
C LEU A 174 19.24 -1.45 3.46
N GLU A 175 20.03 -2.44 3.85
CA GLU A 175 20.36 -3.62 3.07
C GLU A 175 19.92 -4.83 3.87
N HIS A 176 19.07 -5.68 3.29
CA HIS A 176 18.45 -6.78 4.00
C HIS A 176 18.20 -8.00 3.11
N THR A 177 17.94 -9.12 3.78
CA THR A 177 17.56 -10.39 3.13
C THR A 177 16.27 -10.90 3.75
N PRO A 178 15.10 -10.44 3.30
CA PRO A 178 13.83 -10.92 3.84
C PRO A 178 13.64 -12.41 3.57
N ILE A 179 13.24 -13.16 4.59
CA ILE A 179 12.97 -14.59 4.53
C ILE A 179 11.55 -14.84 5.00
N ALA A 180 10.71 -15.42 4.15
CA ALA A 180 9.38 -15.84 4.57
C ALA A 180 9.47 -16.86 5.70
N ASP A 181 8.71 -16.68 6.76
CA ASP A 181 8.72 -17.62 7.90
C ASP A 181 8.11 -18.97 7.52
N PRO A 182 8.37 -20.05 8.30
CA PRO A 182 7.73 -21.33 8.11
C PRO A 182 6.20 -21.26 8.24
N GLY A 183 5.49 -22.13 7.50
CA GLY A 183 4.04 -22.26 7.59
C GLY A 183 3.30 -21.81 6.33
N GLU A 184 2.58 -20.72 6.38
CA GLU A 184 1.86 -20.18 5.22
C GLU A 184 2.78 -19.35 4.32
N PRO A 185 2.51 -19.31 3.00
CA PRO A 185 3.21 -18.39 2.11
C PRO A 185 3.05 -16.94 2.57
N CYS A 186 4.12 -16.16 2.51
CA CYS A 186 4.07 -14.73 2.76
C CYS A 186 3.53 -14.00 1.53
N ILE A 187 2.44 -13.25 1.70
CA ILE A 187 1.88 -12.39 0.66
C ILE A 187 1.97 -10.95 1.13
N CYS A 188 2.68 -10.13 0.37
CA CYS A 188 2.91 -8.72 0.67
C CYS A 188 2.35 -7.80 -0.40
N LEU A 189 1.96 -6.59 0.01
CA LEU A 189 1.72 -5.45 -0.86
C LEU A 189 2.92 -4.50 -0.72
N ALA A 190 3.70 -4.34 -1.79
CA ALA A 190 4.90 -3.51 -1.79
C ALA A 190 4.74 -2.30 -2.72
N ALA A 191 5.12 -1.11 -2.23
CA ALA A 191 5.25 0.13 -2.99
C ALA A 191 6.70 0.57 -3.00
N THR A 192 7.23 0.94 -4.19
CA THR A 192 8.59 1.47 -4.33
C THR A 192 8.58 2.67 -5.26
N ASP A 193 9.44 3.68 -5.00
CA ASP A 193 9.63 4.85 -5.87
C ASP A 193 10.89 4.75 -6.73
N ALA A 194 11.75 3.76 -6.47
CA ALA A 194 12.97 3.52 -7.25
C ALA A 194 13.24 2.02 -7.42
N PRO A 195 14.03 1.63 -8.42
CA PRO A 195 14.46 0.24 -8.60
C PRO A 195 15.32 -0.25 -7.43
N LEU A 196 15.18 -1.52 -7.06
CA LEU A 196 16.00 -2.18 -6.05
C LEU A 196 17.48 -2.22 -6.49
N ARG A 197 18.37 -2.32 -5.51
CA ARG A 197 19.82 -2.42 -5.71
C ARG A 197 20.31 -3.80 -5.32
N PHE A 198 20.49 -4.70 -6.28
CA PHE A 198 21.01 -6.05 -6.03
C PHE A 198 22.53 -6.08 -6.03
N ARG A 199 23.13 -6.77 -5.07
CA ARG A 199 24.58 -7.04 -5.03
C ARG A 199 24.98 -8.17 -5.98
N ALA A 200 24.15 -9.22 -6.06
CA ALA A 200 24.40 -10.37 -6.92
C ALA A 200 24.16 -10.05 -8.39
N LEU A 201 25.03 -10.56 -9.28
CA LEU A 201 24.97 -10.31 -10.73
C LEU A 201 23.69 -10.87 -11.38
N THR A 202 23.25 -12.06 -10.94
CA THR A 202 22.08 -12.74 -11.56
C THR A 202 20.78 -11.94 -11.35
N PRO A 203 20.39 -11.54 -10.12
CA PRO A 203 19.23 -10.68 -9.93
C PRO A 203 19.36 -9.34 -10.66
N ARG A 204 20.54 -8.75 -10.67
CA ARG A 204 20.81 -7.46 -11.34
C ARG A 204 20.59 -7.54 -12.86
N LEU A 205 20.99 -8.64 -13.53
CA LEU A 205 20.77 -8.85 -14.95
C LEU A 205 19.30 -9.09 -15.29
N LEU A 206 18.54 -9.70 -14.38
CA LEU A 206 17.12 -10.01 -14.56
C LEU A 206 16.20 -8.85 -14.15
N GLN A 207 16.71 -7.86 -13.44
CA GLN A 207 15.96 -6.71 -12.94
C GLN A 207 15.11 -6.00 -14.00
N PRO A 208 15.63 -5.66 -15.22
CA PRO A 208 14.82 -5.02 -16.24
C PRO A 208 13.65 -5.89 -16.75
N LEU A 209 13.86 -7.23 -16.79
CA LEU A 209 12.85 -8.18 -17.22
C LEU A 209 11.68 -8.28 -16.22
N PHE A 210 11.98 -8.12 -14.95
CA PHE A 210 11.01 -8.22 -13.85
C PHE A 210 10.48 -6.86 -13.40
N ARG A 211 11.06 -5.76 -13.87
CA ARG A 211 10.72 -4.38 -13.48
C ARG A 211 10.78 -4.17 -11.96
N ILE A 212 11.86 -4.63 -11.35
CA ILE A 212 12.12 -4.56 -9.92
C ILE A 212 13.18 -3.48 -9.62
#